data_580ab9a82326565dcca78308e1ff945b
#
_entry.id   580ab9a82326565dcca78308e1ff945b
#
_cell.length_a   1.000
_cell.length_b   1.000
_cell.length_c   1.000
_cell.angle_alpha   90.00
_cell.angle_beta   90.00
_cell.angle_gamma   90.00
#
_symmetry.space_group_name_H-M   'P 1'
#
loop_
_entity.id
_entity.type
_entity.pdbx_description
1 polymer ?
#
loop_
_entity_poly.entity_id
_entity_poly.type
_entity_poly.pdbx_seq_one_letter_code
_entity_poly.pdbx_strand_id
1 'polypeptide(L)'
;MPRVTVLMPTYNVAPYVKEAIESVLRQRYRDFELLVVDDASTDDTLAVVRSIDDPHIRIAAFDNNVGLAENLNRGLALIDTEYVARMDGDDIAEPFWLEKEVAVLDSHPEIGICSGGFERFGTVQSLVRFPERHEDCMANMLFECSVIVPTFRMSLYRDHGLRYRTDAFPAEDYRFWAECLRVTKIYNLQETLFHYRMHPTQICTARRKEQQRKVAEVRRYMLEWLSPDFTEEEKSYYTGQFMAPQIASRQDYNERKSFCGRLVAKNRSVGHFDEAALRHRLDKHLRLTLYSTIVERYFKEGYSIPKYLHYLFGGLALKTGWHYEIRFLLKSLLLKGN
;
A
#
# COMPACT_ATOMS: atom_id res chain seq x y z
N MET A 1 15.29 -25.24 -13.28
CA MET A 1 14.80 -24.58 -12.05
C MET A 1 13.83 -23.49 -12.49
N PRO A 2 12.73 -23.28 -11.82
CA PRO A 2 11.78 -22.22 -12.18
C PRO A 2 12.43 -20.84 -12.08
N ARG A 3 11.90 -19.86 -12.85
CA ARG A 3 12.39 -18.47 -12.78
C ARG A 3 11.70 -17.67 -11.67
N VAL A 4 10.50 -18.07 -11.27
CA VAL A 4 9.70 -17.37 -10.25
C VAL A 4 9.38 -18.31 -9.10
N THR A 5 9.57 -17.86 -7.86
CA THR A 5 8.95 -18.48 -6.69
C THR A 5 7.81 -17.59 -6.20
N VAL A 6 6.58 -18.13 -6.19
CA VAL A 6 5.48 -17.49 -5.47
C VAL A 6 5.65 -17.83 -4.00
N LEU A 7 5.95 -16.83 -3.18
CA LEU A 7 6.10 -16.94 -1.73
C LEU A 7 4.75 -16.68 -1.06
N MET A 8 4.17 -17.72 -0.45
CA MET A 8 2.89 -17.66 0.23
C MET A 8 3.07 -17.99 1.72
N PRO A 9 3.14 -16.97 2.59
CA PRO A 9 3.11 -17.18 4.03
C PRO A 9 1.71 -17.61 4.46
N THR A 10 1.62 -18.57 5.39
CA THR A 10 0.34 -19.03 5.95
C THR A 10 0.39 -19.12 7.47
N TYR A 11 -0.70 -18.71 8.12
CA TYR A 11 -0.98 -18.94 9.54
C TYR A 11 -2.47 -18.84 9.81
N ASN A 12 -3.11 -19.98 10.12
CA ASN A 12 -4.54 -20.06 10.45
C ASN A 12 -5.45 -19.46 9.36
N VAL A 13 -5.28 -19.92 8.12
CA VAL A 13 -6.03 -19.49 6.93
C VAL A 13 -6.77 -20.65 6.24
N ALA A 14 -7.05 -21.74 6.96
CA ALA A 14 -7.71 -22.94 6.43
C ALA A 14 -8.95 -22.68 5.55
N PRO A 15 -9.84 -21.70 5.87
CA PRO A 15 -11.00 -21.43 5.04
C PRO A 15 -10.70 -20.87 3.65
N TYR A 16 -9.50 -20.31 3.44
CA TYR A 16 -9.15 -19.51 2.25
C TYR A 16 -8.01 -20.11 1.43
N VAL A 17 -7.08 -20.81 2.08
CA VAL A 17 -5.79 -21.22 1.49
C VAL A 17 -5.94 -22.08 0.25
N LYS A 18 -6.97 -22.91 0.18
CA LYS A 18 -7.24 -23.75 -1.00
C LYS A 18 -7.50 -22.90 -2.24
N GLU A 19 -8.40 -21.91 -2.13
CA GLU A 19 -8.76 -21.04 -3.23
C GLU A 19 -7.57 -20.16 -3.64
N ALA A 20 -6.79 -19.67 -2.68
CA ALA A 20 -5.56 -18.92 -2.92
C ALA A 20 -4.56 -19.75 -3.74
N ILE A 21 -4.22 -20.97 -3.30
CA ILE A 21 -3.32 -21.89 -4.00
C ILE A 21 -3.83 -22.20 -5.41
N GLU A 22 -5.11 -22.57 -5.55
CA GLU A 22 -5.71 -22.87 -6.85
C GLU A 22 -5.62 -21.66 -7.83
N SER A 23 -5.71 -20.42 -7.33
CA SER A 23 -5.56 -19.24 -8.15
C SER A 23 -4.13 -19.07 -8.69
N VAL A 24 -3.12 -19.43 -7.89
CA VAL A 24 -1.71 -19.45 -8.31
C VAL A 24 -1.46 -20.59 -9.31
N LEU A 25 -2.01 -21.77 -9.07
CA LEU A 25 -1.85 -22.91 -10.00
C LEU A 25 -2.50 -22.66 -11.36
N ARG A 26 -3.48 -21.77 -11.45
CA ARG A 26 -4.12 -21.32 -12.72
C ARG A 26 -3.35 -20.24 -13.48
N GLN A 27 -2.15 -19.82 -13.00
CA GLN A 27 -1.36 -18.81 -13.71
C GLN A 27 -1.01 -19.25 -15.15
N ARG A 28 -1.09 -18.31 -16.09
CA ARG A 28 -0.68 -18.56 -17.51
C ARG A 28 0.81 -18.70 -17.65
N TYR A 29 1.57 -17.95 -16.88
CA TYR A 29 3.03 -18.11 -16.77
C TYR A 29 3.31 -19.42 -16.05
N ARG A 30 4.04 -20.36 -16.69
CA ARG A 30 4.21 -21.73 -16.16
C ARG A 30 5.58 -22.00 -15.55
N ASP A 31 6.55 -21.12 -15.72
CA ASP A 31 7.91 -21.30 -15.18
C ASP A 31 8.03 -20.78 -13.74
N PHE A 32 7.20 -21.34 -12.85
CA PHE A 32 7.13 -20.97 -11.44
C PHE A 32 7.06 -22.18 -10.51
N GLU A 33 7.43 -21.99 -9.26
CA GLU A 33 7.06 -22.83 -8.12
C GLU A 33 6.22 -22.00 -7.12
N LEU A 34 5.39 -22.66 -6.33
CA LEU A 34 4.67 -22.09 -5.19
C LEU A 34 5.30 -22.60 -3.90
N LEU A 35 5.97 -21.72 -3.15
CA LEU A 35 6.50 -22.01 -1.82
C LEU A 35 5.50 -21.55 -0.78
N VAL A 36 4.78 -22.51 -0.17
CA VAL A 36 3.93 -22.26 1.00
C VAL A 36 4.77 -22.36 2.26
N VAL A 37 4.81 -21.27 3.05
CA VAL A 37 5.60 -21.21 4.29
C VAL A 37 4.64 -21.10 5.48
N ASP A 38 4.43 -22.22 6.17
CA ASP A 38 3.50 -22.29 7.29
C ASP A 38 4.19 -21.96 8.61
N ASP A 39 3.65 -20.95 9.30
CA ASP A 39 4.18 -20.43 10.57
C ASP A 39 3.54 -21.11 11.80
N ALA A 40 3.56 -22.44 11.82
CA ALA A 40 2.96 -23.27 12.87
C ALA A 40 1.44 -23.05 13.02
N SER A 41 0.70 -23.17 11.93
CA SER A 41 -0.78 -23.13 11.98
C SER A 41 -1.34 -24.16 12.94
N THR A 42 -2.36 -23.75 13.71
CA THR A 42 -3.05 -24.58 14.72
C THR A 42 -4.42 -25.04 14.24
N ASP A 43 -4.88 -24.55 13.09
CA ASP A 43 -6.10 -25.00 12.39
C ASP A 43 -5.75 -26.00 11.26
N ASP A 44 -6.71 -26.31 10.42
CA ASP A 44 -6.54 -27.26 9.31
C ASP A 44 -5.72 -26.72 8.13
N THR A 45 -5.11 -25.51 8.22
CA THR A 45 -4.36 -24.88 7.10
C THR A 45 -3.37 -25.85 6.48
N LEU A 46 -2.47 -26.43 7.27
CA LEU A 46 -1.43 -27.32 6.76
C LEU A 46 -1.99 -28.62 6.18
N ALA A 47 -3.08 -29.14 6.75
CA ALA A 47 -3.77 -30.33 6.23
C ALA A 47 -4.39 -30.03 4.85
N VAL A 48 -5.03 -28.87 4.69
CA VAL A 48 -5.58 -28.42 3.40
C VAL A 48 -4.48 -28.24 2.36
N VAL A 49 -3.37 -27.57 2.70
CA VAL A 49 -2.24 -27.39 1.78
C VAL A 49 -1.68 -28.74 1.32
N ARG A 50 -1.46 -29.68 2.23
CA ARG A 50 -0.94 -31.03 1.92
C ARG A 50 -1.91 -31.90 1.12
N SER A 51 -3.19 -31.57 1.10
CA SER A 51 -4.20 -32.29 0.31
C SER A 51 -4.17 -31.96 -1.18
N ILE A 52 -3.45 -30.88 -1.58
CA ILE A 52 -3.35 -30.45 -2.98
C ILE A 52 -2.11 -31.11 -3.58
N ASP A 53 -2.34 -32.08 -4.47
CA ASP A 53 -1.27 -32.82 -5.16
C ASP A 53 -0.92 -32.11 -6.49
N ASP A 54 0.05 -31.18 -6.46
CA ASP A 54 0.55 -30.47 -7.65
C ASP A 54 2.07 -30.31 -7.54
N PRO A 55 2.82 -30.64 -8.61
CA PRO A 55 4.28 -30.61 -8.61
C PRO A 55 4.88 -29.21 -8.50
N HIS A 56 4.11 -28.15 -8.70
CA HIS A 56 4.58 -26.77 -8.48
C HIS A 56 4.62 -26.39 -7.00
N ILE A 57 4.00 -27.18 -6.10
CA ILE A 57 3.90 -26.83 -4.69
C ILE A 57 5.11 -27.37 -3.91
N ARG A 58 5.78 -26.48 -3.20
CA ARG A 58 6.78 -26.79 -2.18
C ARG A 58 6.29 -26.25 -0.83
N ILE A 59 6.35 -27.08 0.20
CA ILE A 59 5.84 -26.75 1.54
C ILE A 59 7.03 -26.67 2.50
N ALA A 60 7.15 -25.55 3.21
CA ALA A 60 8.03 -25.36 4.34
C ALA A 60 7.19 -25.08 5.59
N ALA A 61 6.99 -26.10 6.42
CA ALA A 61 6.25 -25.97 7.67
C ALA A 61 7.22 -25.90 8.85
N PHE A 62 7.00 -24.94 9.74
CA PHE A 62 7.83 -24.72 10.94
C PHE A 62 7.05 -25.09 12.20
N ASP A 63 7.77 -25.49 13.26
CA ASP A 63 7.16 -25.92 14.51
C ASP A 63 6.81 -24.76 15.48
N ASN A 64 7.35 -23.56 15.20
CA ASN A 64 7.18 -22.40 16.06
C ASN A 64 6.71 -21.19 15.26
N ASN A 65 5.60 -20.56 15.72
CA ASN A 65 5.15 -19.29 15.19
C ASN A 65 6.12 -18.16 15.54
N VAL A 66 6.58 -17.45 14.52
CA VAL A 66 7.53 -16.33 14.64
C VAL A 66 6.96 -15.02 14.13
N GLY A 67 5.75 -15.05 13.58
CA GLY A 67 5.05 -13.91 12.99
C GLY A 67 5.40 -13.67 11.53
N LEU A 68 4.53 -12.92 10.84
CA LEU A 68 4.53 -12.76 9.39
C LEU A 68 5.90 -12.28 8.83
N ALA A 69 6.49 -11.24 9.42
CA ALA A 69 7.73 -10.67 8.92
C ALA A 69 8.90 -11.68 8.94
N GLU A 70 9.05 -12.42 10.04
CA GLU A 70 10.10 -13.43 10.14
C GLU A 70 9.78 -14.67 9.30
N ASN A 71 8.51 -15.04 9.19
CA ASN A 71 8.08 -16.15 8.32
C ASN A 71 8.37 -15.85 6.84
N LEU A 72 8.14 -14.59 6.39
CA LEU A 72 8.56 -14.14 5.06
C LEU A 72 10.08 -14.22 4.87
N ASN A 73 10.88 -13.81 5.85
CA ASN A 73 12.34 -13.92 5.79
C ASN A 73 12.81 -15.37 5.72
N ARG A 74 12.18 -16.28 6.48
CA ARG A 74 12.45 -17.74 6.37
C ARG A 74 12.15 -18.25 4.98
N GLY A 75 11.03 -17.82 4.38
CA GLY A 75 10.68 -18.15 3.01
C GLY A 75 11.69 -17.63 2.01
N LEU A 76 12.09 -16.36 2.10
CA LEU A 76 13.10 -15.77 1.22
C LEU A 76 14.45 -16.51 1.30
N ALA A 77 14.83 -16.99 2.47
CA ALA A 77 16.07 -17.76 2.65
C ALA A 77 16.07 -19.14 1.92
N LEU A 78 14.90 -19.65 1.58
CA LEU A 78 14.71 -20.92 0.88
C LEU A 78 14.60 -20.77 -0.65
N ILE A 79 14.60 -19.54 -1.18
CA ILE A 79 14.34 -19.23 -2.58
C ILE A 79 15.66 -19.04 -3.34
N ASP A 80 15.78 -19.72 -4.49
CA ASP A 80 16.93 -19.64 -5.40
C ASP A 80 16.59 -19.08 -6.78
N THR A 81 15.34 -18.75 -7.04
CA THR A 81 14.86 -18.21 -8.32
C THR A 81 15.31 -16.77 -8.57
N GLU A 82 15.15 -16.30 -9.80
CA GLU A 82 15.45 -14.91 -10.21
C GLU A 82 14.46 -13.91 -9.62
N TYR A 83 13.19 -14.29 -9.60
CA TYR A 83 12.08 -13.47 -9.12
C TYR A 83 11.35 -14.13 -7.96
N VAL A 84 10.82 -13.28 -7.09
CA VAL A 84 9.88 -13.64 -6.02
C VAL A 84 8.58 -12.90 -6.25
N ALA A 85 7.48 -13.64 -6.31
CA ALA A 85 6.13 -13.06 -6.28
C ALA A 85 5.52 -13.32 -4.90
N ARG A 86 5.15 -12.26 -4.17
CA ARG A 86 4.58 -12.40 -2.81
C ARG A 86 3.07 -12.39 -2.88
N MET A 87 2.39 -13.34 -2.26
CA MET A 87 0.94 -13.39 -2.16
C MET A 87 0.50 -13.98 -0.82
N ASP A 88 -0.54 -13.43 -0.20
CA ASP A 88 -1.10 -13.96 1.04
C ASP A 88 -2.01 -15.16 0.79
N GLY A 89 -2.11 -16.05 1.80
CA GLY A 89 -2.89 -17.29 1.70
C GLY A 89 -4.41 -17.14 1.80
N ASP A 90 -4.92 -15.89 1.81
CA ASP A 90 -6.35 -15.54 1.86
C ASP A 90 -6.82 -14.72 0.65
N ASP A 91 -5.92 -14.38 -0.29
CA ASP A 91 -6.20 -13.61 -1.49
C ASP A 91 -6.35 -14.49 -2.75
N ILE A 92 -6.76 -13.88 -3.88
CA ILE A 92 -6.95 -14.56 -5.16
C ILE A 92 -6.20 -13.81 -6.26
N ALA A 93 -5.33 -14.51 -7.00
CA ALA A 93 -4.58 -13.94 -8.13
C ALA A 93 -5.35 -14.07 -9.44
N GLU A 94 -5.25 -13.05 -10.30
CA GLU A 94 -5.70 -13.12 -11.69
C GLU A 94 -4.78 -14.06 -12.51
N PRO A 95 -5.30 -14.84 -13.49
CA PRO A 95 -4.50 -15.83 -14.21
C PRO A 95 -3.32 -15.27 -15.01
N PHE A 96 -3.29 -13.98 -15.26
CA PHE A 96 -2.24 -13.28 -16.01
C PHE A 96 -1.30 -12.45 -15.12
N TRP A 97 -1.43 -12.55 -13.79
CA TRP A 97 -0.63 -11.78 -12.84
C TRP A 97 0.88 -11.95 -13.04
N LEU A 98 1.41 -13.17 -12.92
CA LEU A 98 2.84 -13.44 -13.08
C LEU A 98 3.33 -13.10 -14.48
N GLU A 99 2.56 -13.44 -15.53
CA GLU A 99 2.91 -13.15 -16.93
C GLU A 99 3.19 -11.65 -17.14
N LYS A 100 2.31 -10.79 -16.61
CA LYS A 100 2.44 -9.35 -16.78
C LYS A 100 3.55 -8.73 -15.96
N GLU A 101 3.69 -9.11 -14.70
CA GLU A 101 4.73 -8.54 -13.84
C GLU A 101 6.14 -9.00 -14.26
N VAL A 102 6.31 -10.27 -14.63
CA VAL A 102 7.58 -10.79 -15.16
C VAL A 102 7.94 -10.10 -16.47
N ALA A 103 6.98 -9.89 -17.38
CA ALA A 103 7.25 -9.19 -18.64
C ALA A 103 7.77 -7.76 -18.44
N VAL A 104 7.26 -7.04 -17.43
CA VAL A 104 7.78 -5.71 -17.07
C VAL A 104 9.21 -5.82 -16.54
N LEU A 105 9.47 -6.75 -15.62
CA LEU A 105 10.81 -6.94 -15.05
C LEU A 105 11.81 -7.36 -16.10
N ASP A 106 11.45 -8.25 -17.03
CA ASP A 106 12.33 -8.68 -18.13
C ASP A 106 12.67 -7.54 -19.09
N SER A 107 11.71 -6.65 -19.37
CA SER A 107 11.87 -5.55 -20.33
C SER A 107 12.60 -4.34 -19.73
N HIS A 108 12.62 -4.21 -18.39
CA HIS A 108 13.12 -3.04 -17.68
C HIS A 108 14.07 -3.44 -16.53
N PRO A 109 15.37 -3.66 -16.82
CA PRO A 109 16.35 -4.08 -15.81
C PRO A 109 16.48 -3.12 -14.61
N GLU A 110 16.17 -1.84 -14.80
CA GLU A 110 16.18 -0.82 -13.73
C GLU A 110 15.00 -0.93 -12.75
N ILE A 111 13.94 -1.67 -13.14
CA ILE A 111 12.79 -1.94 -12.28
C ILE A 111 13.07 -3.22 -11.50
N GLY A 112 13.12 -3.12 -10.19
CA GLY A 112 13.29 -4.29 -9.32
C GLY A 112 12.00 -4.78 -8.69
N ILE A 113 10.92 -3.98 -8.74
CA ILE A 113 9.62 -4.30 -8.15
C ILE A 113 8.52 -3.93 -9.15
N CYS A 114 7.71 -4.91 -9.53
CA CYS A 114 6.48 -4.70 -10.29
C CYS A 114 5.29 -5.15 -9.47
N SER A 115 4.23 -4.34 -9.47
CA SER A 115 2.97 -4.64 -8.79
C SER A 115 1.80 -4.13 -9.67
N GLY A 116 0.58 -4.18 -9.18
CA GLY A 116 -0.58 -3.70 -9.93
C GLY A 116 -1.75 -3.27 -9.05
N GLY A 117 -2.88 -2.99 -9.69
CA GLY A 117 -4.13 -2.70 -9.02
C GLY A 117 -4.77 -3.96 -8.39
N PHE A 118 -5.66 -3.75 -7.45
CA PHE A 118 -6.43 -4.83 -6.83
C PHE A 118 -7.87 -4.43 -6.58
N GLU A 119 -8.73 -5.44 -6.48
CA GLU A 119 -10.11 -5.28 -6.05
C GLU A 119 -10.28 -5.85 -4.64
N ARG A 120 -10.83 -5.06 -3.71
CA ARG A 120 -11.29 -5.59 -2.42
C ARG A 120 -12.62 -6.30 -2.62
N PHE A 121 -12.77 -7.46 -2.00
CA PHE A 121 -14.02 -8.22 -2.01
C PHE A 121 -14.33 -8.82 -0.63
N GLY A 122 -15.52 -9.35 -0.43
CA GLY A 122 -15.99 -9.82 0.86
C GLY A 122 -16.83 -8.75 1.57
N THR A 123 -16.40 -8.27 2.74
CA THR A 123 -17.17 -7.29 3.53
C THR A 123 -17.15 -5.87 2.95
N VAL A 124 -16.20 -5.55 2.09
CA VAL A 124 -16.06 -4.25 1.40
C VAL A 124 -15.72 -4.51 -0.05
N GLN A 125 -16.34 -3.76 -0.96
CA GLN A 125 -16.00 -3.79 -2.39
C GLN A 125 -15.40 -2.45 -2.80
N SER A 126 -14.20 -2.46 -3.37
CA SER A 126 -13.57 -1.25 -3.93
C SER A 126 -12.40 -1.61 -4.83
N LEU A 127 -12.27 -0.86 -5.93
CA LEU A 127 -11.10 -0.94 -6.80
C LEU A 127 -10.02 0.01 -6.27
N VAL A 128 -8.78 -0.49 -6.18
CA VAL A 128 -7.61 0.27 -5.75
C VAL A 128 -6.55 0.25 -6.84
N ARG A 129 -6.01 1.41 -7.17
CA ARG A 129 -4.90 1.57 -8.09
C ARG A 129 -3.82 2.43 -7.46
N PHE A 130 -2.59 2.01 -7.63
CA PHE A 130 -1.42 2.77 -7.21
C PHE A 130 -0.92 3.69 -8.34
N PRO A 131 -0.10 4.69 -8.05
CA PRO A 131 0.62 5.41 -9.08
C PRO A 131 1.41 4.44 -9.96
N GLU A 132 1.45 4.70 -11.26
CA GLU A 132 2.10 3.84 -12.24
C GLU A 132 3.62 3.94 -12.19
N ARG A 133 4.13 5.17 -12.32
CA ARG A 133 5.57 5.44 -12.48
C ARG A 133 6.28 5.52 -11.15
N HIS A 134 7.56 5.17 -11.16
CA HIS A 134 8.44 5.20 -9.99
C HIS A 134 8.39 6.52 -9.22
N GLU A 135 8.49 7.66 -9.92
CA GLU A 135 8.55 8.99 -9.31
C GLU A 135 7.27 9.28 -8.52
N ASP A 136 6.12 8.92 -9.09
CA ASP A 136 4.80 9.08 -8.46
C ASP A 136 4.61 8.08 -7.30
N CYS A 137 5.10 6.83 -7.46
CA CYS A 137 5.12 5.83 -6.38
C CYS A 137 5.96 6.33 -5.20
N MET A 138 7.15 6.83 -5.49
CA MET A 138 8.07 7.33 -4.48
C MET A 138 7.48 8.50 -3.69
N ALA A 139 6.87 9.47 -4.37
CA ALA A 139 6.15 10.57 -3.73
C ALA A 139 4.95 10.07 -2.90
N ASN A 140 4.23 9.03 -3.37
CA ASN A 140 3.11 8.43 -2.65
C ASN A 140 3.57 7.68 -1.39
N MET A 141 4.76 7.07 -1.41
CA MET A 141 5.33 6.38 -0.24
C MET A 141 5.62 7.30 0.96
N LEU A 142 5.55 8.62 0.82
CA LEU A 142 5.49 9.55 1.97
C LEU A 142 4.16 9.43 2.73
N PHE A 143 3.10 8.93 2.12
CA PHE A 143 1.74 8.91 2.67
C PHE A 143 1.20 7.52 2.96
N GLU A 144 1.44 6.60 2.05
CA GLU A 144 0.93 5.23 2.09
C GLU A 144 1.77 4.30 1.23
N CYS A 145 1.72 3.01 1.49
CA CYS A 145 2.40 2.02 0.66
C CYS A 145 1.88 2.06 -0.78
N SER A 146 2.79 2.00 -1.74
CA SER A 146 2.48 1.99 -3.19
C SER A 146 2.67 0.61 -3.82
N VAL A 147 2.82 -0.43 -3.03
CA VAL A 147 3.10 -1.80 -3.49
C VAL A 147 2.23 -2.77 -2.72
N ILE A 148 1.65 -3.70 -3.43
CA ILE A 148 0.91 -4.82 -2.84
C ILE A 148 1.03 -6.03 -3.78
N VAL A 149 1.20 -7.24 -3.24
CA VAL A 149 1.33 -8.49 -4.00
C VAL A 149 2.25 -8.36 -5.22
N PRO A 150 3.51 -7.91 -5.05
CA PRO A 150 4.42 -7.67 -6.15
C PRO A 150 5.19 -8.90 -6.57
N THR A 151 5.67 -8.90 -7.81
CA THR A 151 6.85 -9.66 -8.21
C THR A 151 8.09 -8.76 -8.14
N PHE A 152 9.16 -9.25 -7.52
CA PHE A 152 10.39 -8.49 -7.34
C PHE A 152 11.64 -9.33 -7.59
N ARG A 153 12.76 -8.64 -7.88
CA ARG A 153 14.05 -9.31 -8.10
C ARG A 153 14.61 -9.85 -6.80
N MET A 154 14.99 -11.11 -6.80
CA MET A 154 15.60 -11.76 -5.63
C MET A 154 16.95 -11.13 -5.23
N SER A 155 17.59 -10.39 -6.12
CA SER A 155 18.81 -9.61 -5.84
C SER A 155 18.61 -8.57 -4.73
N LEU A 156 17.41 -8.03 -4.56
CA LEU A 156 17.09 -7.12 -3.45
C LEU A 156 17.36 -7.77 -2.08
N TYR A 157 17.03 -9.05 -1.96
CA TYR A 157 17.32 -9.84 -0.77
C TYR A 157 18.80 -10.27 -0.70
N ARG A 158 19.34 -10.82 -1.80
CA ARG A 158 20.68 -11.44 -1.82
C ARG A 158 21.81 -10.43 -1.80
N ASP A 159 21.75 -9.43 -2.67
CA ASP A 159 22.88 -8.55 -2.94
C ASP A 159 22.82 -7.30 -2.03
N HIS A 160 21.62 -6.81 -1.72
CA HIS A 160 21.42 -5.65 -0.87
C HIS A 160 21.10 -5.98 0.60
N GLY A 161 20.91 -7.25 0.93
CA GLY A 161 20.64 -7.69 2.31
C GLY A 161 19.30 -7.22 2.88
N LEU A 162 18.35 -6.79 2.02
CA LEU A 162 17.06 -6.29 2.45
C LEU A 162 16.20 -7.41 3.05
N ARG A 163 15.53 -7.10 4.16
CA ARG A 163 14.73 -8.06 4.95
C ARG A 163 13.45 -7.42 5.44
N TYR A 164 12.40 -8.22 5.60
CA TYR A 164 11.22 -7.79 6.34
C TYR A 164 11.60 -7.57 7.80
N ARG A 165 11.33 -6.38 8.31
CA ARG A 165 11.69 -6.01 9.69
C ARG A 165 10.59 -6.44 10.67
N THR A 166 10.93 -7.28 11.62
CA THR A 166 10.00 -7.76 12.65
C THR A 166 9.51 -6.64 13.57
N ASP A 167 10.35 -5.64 13.83
CA ASP A 167 10.01 -4.46 14.62
C ASP A 167 9.07 -3.48 13.87
N ALA A 168 8.87 -3.64 12.56
CA ALA A 168 7.94 -2.84 11.75
C ALA A 168 6.53 -3.45 11.67
N PHE A 169 6.33 -4.70 12.11
CA PHE A 169 5.01 -5.34 12.09
C PHE A 169 3.96 -4.56 12.90
N PRO A 170 2.74 -4.39 12.43
CA PRO A 170 2.12 -4.88 11.20
C PRO A 170 2.11 -3.85 10.03
N ALA A 171 3.25 -3.26 9.70
CA ALA A 171 3.52 -2.45 8.51
C ALA A 171 4.91 -2.84 7.92
N GLU A 172 5.28 -4.11 8.07
CA GLU A 172 6.56 -4.68 7.65
C GLU A 172 6.75 -4.63 6.13
N ASP A 173 5.67 -4.79 5.37
CA ASP A 173 5.62 -4.67 3.91
C ASP A 173 5.93 -3.23 3.48
N TYR A 174 5.24 -2.26 4.04
CA TYR A 174 5.48 -0.85 3.75
C TYR A 174 6.92 -0.45 4.07
N ARG A 175 7.46 -0.92 5.21
CA ARG A 175 8.85 -0.67 5.60
C ARG A 175 9.84 -1.33 4.62
N PHE A 176 9.60 -2.57 4.23
CA PHE A 176 10.44 -3.30 3.30
C PHE A 176 10.50 -2.60 1.93
N TRP A 177 9.35 -2.23 1.37
CA TRP A 177 9.31 -1.52 0.09
C TRP A 177 9.94 -0.13 0.17
N ALA A 178 9.76 0.58 1.28
CA ALA A 178 10.42 1.86 1.50
C ALA A 178 11.96 1.75 1.53
N GLU A 179 12.49 0.65 2.06
CA GLU A 179 13.93 0.37 2.03
C GLU A 179 14.41 -0.03 0.63
N CYS A 180 13.63 -0.83 -0.09
CA CYS A 180 13.93 -1.24 -1.47
C CYS A 180 14.06 -0.05 -2.43
N LEU A 181 13.25 1.01 -2.25
CA LEU A 181 13.29 2.21 -3.09
C LEU A 181 14.64 2.94 -3.11
N ARG A 182 15.53 2.66 -2.15
CA ARG A 182 16.89 3.23 -2.13
C ARG A 182 17.81 2.60 -3.17
N VAL A 183 17.47 1.44 -3.67
CA VAL A 183 18.36 0.63 -4.55
C VAL A 183 17.69 0.23 -5.85
N THR A 184 16.38 0.42 -5.98
CA THR A 184 15.65 0.01 -7.20
C THR A 184 14.44 0.88 -7.49
N LYS A 185 13.87 0.72 -8.70
CA LYS A 185 12.62 1.37 -9.10
C LYS A 185 11.43 0.44 -8.94
N ILE A 186 10.25 1.05 -8.77
CA ILE A 186 8.93 0.41 -8.77
C ILE A 186 8.19 0.79 -10.04
N TYR A 187 7.38 -0.13 -10.56
CA TYR A 187 6.37 0.11 -11.58
C TYR A 187 5.06 -0.59 -11.18
N ASN A 188 3.93 0.09 -11.31
CA ASN A 188 2.62 -0.51 -11.05
C ASN A 188 1.77 -0.56 -12.32
N LEU A 189 1.44 -1.76 -12.74
CA LEU A 189 0.46 -2.01 -13.79
C LEU A 189 -0.90 -1.41 -13.40
N GLN A 190 -1.59 -0.80 -14.36
CA GLN A 190 -2.87 -0.14 -14.13
C GLN A 190 -4.07 -1.10 -14.27
N GLU A 191 -3.80 -2.39 -14.28
CA GLU A 191 -4.78 -3.46 -14.31
C GLU A 191 -5.00 -4.05 -12.92
N THR A 192 -6.17 -4.67 -12.71
CA THR A 192 -6.43 -5.49 -11.52
C THR A 192 -5.71 -6.81 -11.70
N LEU A 193 -4.77 -7.11 -10.81
CA LEU A 193 -3.95 -8.33 -10.86
C LEU A 193 -4.35 -9.34 -9.78
N PHE A 194 -5.06 -8.90 -8.76
CA PHE A 194 -5.55 -9.79 -7.70
C PHE A 194 -6.76 -9.22 -6.98
N HIS A 195 -7.41 -10.09 -6.21
CA HIS A 195 -8.55 -9.79 -5.37
C HIS A 195 -8.14 -9.94 -3.90
N TYR A 196 -8.19 -8.82 -3.18
CA TYR A 196 -7.86 -8.74 -1.76
C TYR A 196 -9.10 -9.05 -0.93
N ARG A 197 -9.06 -10.13 -0.18
CA ARG A 197 -10.19 -10.57 0.64
C ARG A 197 -10.31 -9.72 1.90
N MET A 198 -11.53 -9.28 2.18
CA MET A 198 -11.86 -8.52 3.39
C MET A 198 -12.64 -9.40 4.36
N HIS A 199 -12.03 -9.75 5.50
CA HIS A 199 -12.67 -10.55 6.56
C HIS A 199 -12.27 -10.07 7.96
N PRO A 200 -13.09 -10.39 9.03
CA PRO A 200 -12.90 -9.80 10.36
C PRO A 200 -11.60 -10.16 11.07
N THR A 201 -11.01 -11.31 10.75
CA THR A 201 -9.81 -11.84 11.43
C THR A 201 -8.50 -11.37 10.81
N GLN A 202 -8.54 -10.57 9.76
CA GLN A 202 -7.34 -10.01 9.13
C GLN A 202 -6.53 -9.13 10.08
N ILE A 203 -5.21 -9.16 9.94
CA ILE A 203 -4.26 -8.37 10.74
C ILE A 203 -4.59 -6.88 10.68
N CYS A 204 -4.87 -6.35 9.49
CA CYS A 204 -5.21 -4.93 9.28
C CYS A 204 -6.49 -4.49 10.02
N THR A 205 -7.42 -5.40 10.29
CA THR A 205 -8.64 -5.14 11.07
C THR A 205 -8.37 -5.34 12.57
N ALA A 206 -7.77 -6.46 12.94
CA ALA A 206 -7.56 -6.84 14.34
C ALA A 206 -6.52 -5.95 15.04
N ARG A 207 -5.48 -5.47 14.33
CA ARG A 207 -4.38 -4.67 14.88
C ARG A 207 -4.34 -3.22 14.35
N ARG A 208 -5.47 -2.67 13.96
CA ARG A 208 -5.56 -1.36 13.29
C ARG A 208 -4.81 -0.22 14.00
N LYS A 209 -4.91 -0.12 15.32
CA LYS A 209 -4.21 0.95 16.09
C LYS A 209 -2.70 0.79 16.04
N GLU A 210 -2.23 -0.44 16.20
CA GLU A 210 -0.81 -0.77 16.13
C GLU A 210 -0.26 -0.51 14.73
N GLN A 211 -0.99 -0.93 13.69
CA GLN A 211 -0.64 -0.68 12.31
C GLN A 211 -0.53 0.82 12.00
N GLN A 212 -1.46 1.63 12.48
CA GLN A 212 -1.39 3.10 12.30
C GLN A 212 -0.12 3.69 12.92
N ARG A 213 0.29 3.22 14.11
CA ARG A 213 1.54 3.64 14.75
C ARG A 213 2.75 3.24 13.91
N LYS A 214 2.81 1.99 13.44
CA LYS A 214 3.91 1.51 12.60
C LYS A 214 3.96 2.19 11.23
N VAL A 215 2.83 2.45 10.62
CA VAL A 215 2.73 3.27 9.40
C VAL A 215 3.30 4.69 9.64
N ALA A 216 3.04 5.30 10.79
CA ALA A 216 3.62 6.60 11.12
C ALA A 216 5.16 6.55 11.26
N GLU A 217 5.70 5.45 11.81
CA GLU A 217 7.15 5.22 11.87
C GLU A 217 7.77 5.09 10.46
N VAL A 218 7.11 4.39 9.53
CA VAL A 218 7.57 4.30 8.13
C VAL A 218 7.48 5.64 7.41
N ARG A 219 6.40 6.40 7.62
CA ARG A 219 6.27 7.76 7.07
C ARG A 219 7.38 8.68 7.58
N ARG A 220 7.74 8.57 8.86
CA ARG A 220 8.87 9.30 9.42
C ARG A 220 10.19 8.91 8.74
N TYR A 221 10.43 7.62 8.53
CA TYR A 221 11.59 7.13 7.79
C TYR A 221 11.65 7.71 6.36
N MET A 222 10.52 7.75 5.65
CA MET A 222 10.44 8.33 4.30
C MET A 222 10.69 9.86 4.33
N LEU A 223 10.20 10.55 5.35
CA LEU A 223 10.46 11.97 5.55
C LEU A 223 11.96 12.25 5.79
N GLU A 224 12.62 11.45 6.62
CA GLU A 224 14.05 11.54 6.90
C GLU A 224 14.90 11.24 5.66
N TRP A 225 14.40 10.37 4.77
CA TRP A 225 15.02 10.16 3.48
C TRP A 225 14.82 11.33 2.52
N LEU A 226 13.64 11.96 2.52
CA LEU A 226 13.42 13.17 1.73
C LEU A 226 14.41 14.26 2.11
N SER A 227 14.68 14.47 3.39
CA SER A 227 15.76 15.31 3.90
C SER A 227 16.09 14.95 5.36
N PRO A 228 17.37 14.85 5.73
CA PRO A 228 17.77 14.64 7.13
C PRO A 228 17.55 15.87 8.01
N ASP A 229 17.35 17.07 7.41
CA ASP A 229 17.33 18.34 8.12
C ASP A 229 15.97 18.69 8.76
N PHE A 230 15.04 17.73 8.88
CA PHE A 230 13.80 17.94 9.61
C PHE A 230 14.04 17.86 11.12
N THR A 231 13.54 18.89 11.84
CA THR A 231 13.54 18.88 13.30
C THR A 231 12.56 17.83 13.85
N GLU A 232 12.73 17.45 15.12
CA GLU A 232 11.82 16.51 15.77
C GLU A 232 10.37 17.05 15.83
N GLU A 233 10.22 18.36 15.98
CA GLU A 233 8.90 19.02 15.92
C GLU A 233 8.26 18.90 14.55
N GLU A 234 9.03 19.11 13.47
CA GLU A 234 8.55 18.93 12.10
C GLU A 234 8.17 17.49 11.79
N LYS A 235 8.96 16.51 12.27
CA LYS A 235 8.68 15.07 12.13
C LYS A 235 7.40 14.69 12.89
N SER A 236 7.24 15.20 14.12
CA SER A 236 6.05 15.00 14.92
C SER A 236 4.80 15.64 14.29
N TYR A 237 4.93 16.88 13.80
CA TYR A 237 3.88 17.57 13.05
C TYR A 237 3.46 16.77 11.80
N TYR A 238 4.44 16.27 11.03
CA TYR A 238 4.19 15.49 9.82
C TYR A 238 3.39 14.21 10.12
N THR A 239 3.84 13.40 11.05
CA THR A 239 3.19 12.11 11.36
C THR A 239 1.88 12.27 12.11
N GLY A 240 1.67 13.40 12.77
CA GLY A 240 0.46 13.73 13.54
C GLY A 240 -0.51 14.63 12.77
N GLN A 241 -0.40 15.95 12.99
CA GLN A 241 -1.38 16.93 12.50
C GLN A 241 -1.45 17.03 10.98
N PHE A 242 -0.30 16.99 10.28
CA PHE A 242 -0.29 17.04 8.81
C PHE A 242 -1.01 15.83 8.18
N MET A 243 -0.85 14.64 8.75
CA MET A 243 -1.52 13.42 8.30
C MET A 243 -2.94 13.22 8.85
N ALA A 244 -3.40 14.08 9.74
CA ALA A 244 -4.75 13.97 10.29
C ALA A 244 -5.81 14.07 9.17
N PRO A 245 -6.89 13.25 9.23
CA PRO A 245 -7.85 13.12 8.13
C PRO A 245 -8.75 14.35 7.94
N GLN A 246 -8.72 15.29 8.87
CA GLN A 246 -9.51 16.51 8.83
C GLN A 246 -8.65 17.75 9.07
N ILE A 247 -9.06 18.85 8.47
CA ILE A 247 -8.50 20.19 8.67
C ILE A 247 -9.33 20.91 9.74
N ALA A 248 -8.70 21.26 10.86
CA ALA A 248 -9.38 21.82 12.02
C ALA A 248 -9.89 23.25 11.74
N SER A 249 -9.10 24.07 11.04
CA SER A 249 -9.39 25.49 10.81
C SER A 249 -8.71 26.00 9.53
N ARG A 250 -9.01 27.28 9.18
CA ARG A 250 -8.26 27.99 8.11
C ARG A 250 -6.78 28.13 8.44
N GLN A 251 -6.43 28.31 9.70
CA GLN A 251 -5.05 28.37 10.15
C GLN A 251 -4.35 27.04 9.91
N ASP A 252 -4.95 25.90 10.34
CA ASP A 252 -4.44 24.55 10.11
C ASP A 252 -4.23 24.28 8.59
N TYR A 253 -5.17 24.69 7.74
CA TYR A 253 -4.99 24.60 6.29
C TYR A 253 -3.75 25.36 5.79
N ASN A 254 -3.57 26.60 6.25
CA ASN A 254 -2.45 27.43 5.85
C ASN A 254 -1.11 26.86 6.37
N GLU A 255 -1.08 26.31 7.57
CA GLU A 255 0.09 25.63 8.15
C GLU A 255 0.47 24.39 7.33
N ARG A 256 -0.48 23.53 6.98
CA ARG A 256 -0.24 22.35 6.11
C ARG A 256 0.26 22.78 4.74
N LYS A 257 -0.33 23.82 4.14
CA LYS A 257 0.12 24.36 2.86
C LYS A 257 1.56 24.90 2.94
N SER A 258 1.89 25.63 4.01
CA SER A 258 3.26 26.09 4.27
C SER A 258 4.22 24.92 4.45
N PHE A 259 3.80 23.87 5.15
CA PHE A 259 4.61 22.67 5.34
C PHE A 259 4.89 21.94 4.02
N CYS A 260 3.92 21.85 3.10
CA CYS A 260 4.18 21.36 1.74
C CYS A 260 5.27 22.14 1.04
N GLY A 261 5.29 23.47 1.18
CA GLY A 261 6.37 24.32 0.64
C GLY A 261 7.74 23.98 1.24
N ARG A 262 7.81 23.71 2.55
CA ARG A 262 9.04 23.29 3.21
C ARG A 262 9.51 21.91 2.75
N LEU A 263 8.60 20.93 2.58
CA LEU A 263 8.94 19.61 2.03
C LEU A 263 9.63 19.74 0.66
N VAL A 264 9.04 20.53 -0.24
CA VAL A 264 9.62 20.76 -1.57
C VAL A 264 10.96 21.48 -1.49
N ALA A 265 11.08 22.51 -0.65
CA ALA A 265 12.33 23.27 -0.49
C ALA A 265 13.47 22.39 0.05
N LYS A 266 13.19 21.54 1.06
CA LYS A 266 14.18 20.61 1.61
C LYS A 266 14.55 19.50 0.62
N ASN A 267 13.59 18.99 -0.18
CA ASN A 267 13.90 18.04 -1.24
C ASN A 267 14.87 18.60 -2.28
N ARG A 268 14.79 19.88 -2.61
CA ARG A 268 15.69 20.51 -3.58
C ARG A 268 17.17 20.46 -3.18
N SER A 269 17.47 20.49 -1.89
CA SER A 269 18.84 20.39 -1.39
C SER A 269 19.40 18.97 -1.44
N VAL A 270 18.55 17.95 -1.43
CA VAL A 270 18.92 16.53 -1.43
C VAL A 270 18.69 15.87 -2.79
N GLY A 271 17.55 16.15 -3.44
CA GLY A 271 17.22 15.70 -4.79
C GLY A 271 16.76 14.23 -4.89
N HIS A 272 16.33 13.61 -3.79
CA HIS A 272 15.91 12.20 -3.81
C HIS A 272 14.56 11.99 -4.51
N PHE A 273 13.64 12.96 -4.43
CA PHE A 273 12.31 12.87 -5.01
C PHE A 273 12.20 13.76 -6.24
N ASP A 274 11.53 13.30 -7.29
CA ASP A 274 11.11 14.15 -8.39
C ASP A 274 10.22 15.28 -7.88
N GLU A 275 10.59 16.54 -8.17
CA GLU A 275 9.88 17.69 -7.61
C GLU A 275 8.45 17.81 -8.12
N ALA A 276 8.19 17.44 -9.39
CA ALA A 276 6.87 17.55 -9.98
C ALA A 276 5.92 16.50 -9.37
N ALA A 277 6.37 15.26 -9.24
CA ALA A 277 5.64 14.18 -8.58
C ALA A 277 5.36 14.49 -7.11
N LEU A 278 6.37 15.01 -6.39
CA LEU A 278 6.22 15.41 -4.99
C LEU A 278 5.17 16.53 -4.85
N ARG A 279 5.25 17.58 -5.64
CA ARG A 279 4.26 18.67 -5.63
C ARG A 279 2.86 18.17 -5.95
N HIS A 280 2.72 17.35 -6.98
CA HIS A 280 1.44 16.77 -7.38
C HIS A 280 0.83 15.96 -6.21
N ARG A 281 1.63 15.12 -5.56
CA ARG A 281 1.16 14.28 -4.43
C ARG A 281 0.78 15.11 -3.20
N LEU A 282 1.54 16.15 -2.88
CA LEU A 282 1.25 17.07 -1.79
C LEU A 282 -0.03 17.86 -2.04
N ASP A 283 -0.21 18.40 -3.23
CA ASP A 283 -1.44 19.10 -3.63
C ASP A 283 -2.67 18.17 -3.61
N LYS A 284 -2.51 16.94 -4.07
CA LYS A 284 -3.56 15.91 -3.99
C LYS A 284 -3.95 15.65 -2.54
N HIS A 285 -2.96 15.49 -1.64
CA HIS A 285 -3.22 15.29 -0.21
C HIS A 285 -4.02 16.45 0.40
N LEU A 286 -3.57 17.69 0.21
CA LEU A 286 -4.27 18.87 0.73
C LEU A 286 -5.69 18.98 0.19
N ARG A 287 -5.89 18.79 -1.11
CA ARG A 287 -7.22 18.88 -1.75
C ARG A 287 -8.17 17.79 -1.24
N LEU A 288 -7.72 16.54 -1.15
CA LEU A 288 -8.56 15.43 -0.68
C LEU A 288 -8.91 15.57 0.79
N THR A 289 -7.94 15.97 1.64
CA THR A 289 -8.18 16.20 3.06
C THR A 289 -9.15 17.37 3.28
N LEU A 290 -9.00 18.45 2.52
CA LEU A 290 -9.91 19.60 2.58
C LEU A 290 -11.33 19.22 2.10
N TYR A 291 -11.43 18.49 0.96
CA TYR A 291 -12.72 18.01 0.45
C TYR A 291 -13.41 17.11 1.46
N SER A 292 -12.71 16.12 2.02
CA SER A 292 -13.25 15.23 3.05
C SER A 292 -13.72 15.99 4.27
N THR A 293 -12.93 16.97 4.74
CA THR A 293 -13.30 17.84 5.87
C THR A 293 -14.58 18.64 5.61
N ILE A 294 -14.71 19.22 4.40
CA ILE A 294 -15.89 20.01 4.04
C ILE A 294 -17.13 19.12 3.97
N VAL A 295 -17.01 17.95 3.31
CA VAL A 295 -18.14 17.00 3.21
C VAL A 295 -18.59 16.56 4.60
N GLU A 296 -17.65 16.13 5.46
CA GLU A 296 -17.98 15.66 6.81
C GLU A 296 -18.58 16.76 7.69
N ARG A 297 -18.07 17.99 7.60
CA ARG A 297 -18.50 19.11 8.47
C ARG A 297 -19.81 19.75 8.06
N TYR A 298 -20.04 19.89 6.75
CA TYR A 298 -21.15 20.68 6.23
C TYR A 298 -22.21 19.87 5.49
N PHE A 299 -21.84 18.71 4.93
CA PHE A 299 -22.68 17.95 4.02
C PHE A 299 -22.88 16.47 4.38
N LYS A 300 -22.45 16.05 5.56
CA LYS A 300 -22.58 14.65 6.02
C LYS A 300 -24.02 14.13 5.95
N GLU A 301 -24.99 14.97 6.34
CA GLU A 301 -26.41 14.65 6.36
C GLU A 301 -27.14 15.10 5.07
N GLY A 302 -26.43 15.26 3.98
CA GLY A 302 -26.97 15.68 2.68
C GLY A 302 -26.72 17.15 2.35
N TYR A 303 -27.12 17.54 1.14
CA TYR A 303 -26.88 18.87 0.56
C TYR A 303 -28.13 19.73 0.64
N SER A 304 -27.98 21.02 0.98
CA SER A 304 -29.06 22.02 0.94
C SER A 304 -28.47 23.43 0.82
N ILE A 305 -29.28 24.39 0.36
CA ILE A 305 -28.86 25.79 0.25
C ILE A 305 -28.41 26.39 1.61
N PRO A 306 -29.10 26.18 2.74
CA PRO A 306 -28.62 26.69 4.02
C PRO A 306 -27.26 26.11 4.41
N LYS A 307 -27.02 24.81 4.20
CA LYS A 307 -25.72 24.16 4.46
C LYS A 307 -24.62 24.71 3.56
N TYR A 308 -24.94 24.98 2.29
CA TYR A 308 -23.98 25.60 1.37
C TYR A 308 -23.61 27.03 1.79
N LEU A 309 -24.59 27.84 2.22
CA LEU A 309 -24.30 29.17 2.74
C LEU A 309 -23.46 29.09 4.03
N HIS A 310 -23.80 28.19 4.95
CA HIS A 310 -22.97 27.95 6.15
C HIS A 310 -21.53 27.58 5.79
N TYR A 311 -21.33 26.73 4.79
CA TYR A 311 -20.02 26.40 4.28
C TYR A 311 -19.28 27.64 3.72
N LEU A 312 -19.94 28.47 2.91
CA LEU A 312 -19.32 29.67 2.32
C LEU A 312 -18.77 30.62 3.40
N PHE A 313 -19.46 30.74 4.54
CA PHE A 313 -19.03 31.59 5.66
C PHE A 313 -18.12 30.88 6.65
N GLY A 314 -17.89 29.57 6.49
CA GLY A 314 -17.13 28.71 7.42
C GLY A 314 -15.60 28.83 7.34
N GLY A 315 -15.06 29.74 6.51
CA GLY A 315 -13.62 30.06 6.43
C GLY A 315 -12.76 29.06 5.62
N LEU A 316 -13.34 27.94 5.15
CA LEU A 316 -12.67 26.96 4.28
C LEU A 316 -13.13 27.03 2.83
N ALA A 317 -14.13 27.84 2.52
CA ALA A 317 -14.65 28.02 1.18
C ALA A 317 -13.57 28.55 0.21
N LEU A 318 -13.75 28.22 -1.08
CA LEU A 318 -12.87 28.60 -2.20
C LEU A 318 -11.41 28.08 -2.09
N LYS A 319 -11.11 27.18 -1.16
CA LYS A 319 -9.79 26.56 -1.01
C LYS A 319 -9.67 25.24 -1.77
N THR A 320 -10.80 24.59 -2.06
CA THR A 320 -10.85 23.32 -2.82
C THR A 320 -10.63 23.50 -4.33
N GLY A 321 -10.85 24.72 -4.85
CA GLY A 321 -10.86 25.05 -6.28
C GLY A 321 -12.26 25.02 -6.89
N TRP A 322 -12.45 25.77 -8.00
CA TRP A 322 -13.75 26.03 -8.64
C TRP A 322 -14.54 24.79 -9.00
N HIS A 323 -13.88 23.68 -9.37
CA HIS A 323 -14.54 22.43 -9.71
C HIS A 323 -15.36 21.86 -8.54
N TYR A 324 -14.81 21.85 -7.34
CA TYR A 324 -15.52 21.36 -6.15
C TYR A 324 -16.56 22.35 -5.67
N GLU A 325 -16.29 23.67 -5.77
CA GLU A 325 -17.25 24.72 -5.41
C GLU A 325 -18.52 24.63 -6.25
N ILE A 326 -18.36 24.49 -7.57
CA ILE A 326 -19.51 24.29 -8.48
C ILE A 326 -20.25 23.00 -8.11
N ARG A 327 -19.53 21.91 -7.80
CA ARG A 327 -20.15 20.63 -7.41
C ARG A 327 -20.96 20.76 -6.10
N PHE A 328 -20.44 21.47 -5.10
CA PHE A 328 -21.18 21.71 -3.86
C PHE A 328 -22.44 22.55 -4.09
N LEU A 329 -22.32 23.61 -4.87
CA LEU A 329 -23.44 24.45 -5.25
C LEU A 329 -24.52 23.66 -6.00
N LEU A 330 -24.15 22.97 -7.07
CA LEU A 330 -25.09 22.18 -7.90
C LEU A 330 -25.77 21.08 -7.07
N LYS A 331 -25.05 20.34 -6.24
CA LYS A 331 -25.67 19.36 -5.34
C LYS A 331 -26.65 20.00 -4.36
N SER A 332 -26.32 21.17 -3.82
CA SER A 332 -27.19 21.89 -2.89
C SER A 332 -28.43 22.49 -3.55
N LEU A 333 -28.37 22.77 -4.85
CA LEU A 333 -29.51 23.24 -5.65
C LEU A 333 -30.40 22.08 -6.15
N LEU A 334 -29.81 20.99 -6.60
CA LEU A 334 -30.49 19.90 -7.29
C LEU A 334 -31.00 18.80 -6.34
N LEU A 335 -30.26 18.55 -5.26
CA LEU A 335 -30.63 17.56 -4.25
C LEU A 335 -31.38 18.26 -3.11
N LYS A 336 -32.60 18.76 -3.40
CA LYS A 336 -33.55 19.15 -2.35
C LYS A 336 -33.92 17.89 -1.59
N GLY A 337 -33.45 17.83 -0.35
CA GLY A 337 -33.78 16.91 0.73
C GLY A 337 -34.56 15.63 0.41
N ASN A 338 -33.91 14.51 0.58
CA ASN A 338 -34.53 13.35 1.22
C ASN A 338 -33.94 13.25 2.62
#